data_216bf963066b5da0a41d635b44700cf0
#
_entry.id   216bf963066b5da0a41d635b44700cf0
#
_cell.length_a   1.000
_cell.length_b   1.000
_cell.length_c   1.000
_cell.angle_alpha   90.00
_cell.angle_beta   90.00
_cell.angle_gamma   90.00
#
_symmetry.space_group_name_H-M   'P 1'
#
loop_
_entity.id
_entity.type
_entity.pdbx_description
1 polymer ?
#
loop_
_entity_poly.entity_id
_entity_poly.type
_entity_poly.pdbx_seq_one_letter_code
_entity_poly.pdbx_strand_id
1 'polypeptide(L)'
;DLLYYSVLTYAASEKKNAMGPSLLDPRSGEILEADIMWWHNVLSMVSEWITVQTGTVCPEARSVQLPDSLLGDAIRFVACHEVGHSLGLRHNMMGSAAFPTDSLRSATFTSRLNSTASSIMDYARFNYIAQPGDGVKVLSPHIGPYDIFAIEYGYRWYGKNSPEEEKDILFD
;
A
#
# COMPACT_ATOMS: atom_id res chain seq x y z
N ASP A 1 19.34 -11.04 21.24
CA ASP A 1 18.20 -11.83 20.71
C ASP A 1 17.24 -10.91 19.95
N LEU A 2 17.48 -10.75 18.64
CA LEU A 2 16.63 -9.92 17.78
C LEU A 2 15.46 -10.73 17.16
N LEU A 3 15.41 -12.03 17.39
CA LEU A 3 14.45 -12.96 16.78
C LEU A 3 12.97 -12.69 17.09
N TYR A 4 12.66 -11.81 18.04
CA TYR A 4 11.28 -11.44 18.40
C TYR A 4 10.97 -9.97 18.16
N TYR A 5 11.82 -9.28 17.39
CA TYR A 5 11.64 -7.88 17.08
C TYR A 5 11.78 -7.67 15.59
N SER A 6 10.71 -7.23 14.95
CA SER A 6 10.79 -6.75 13.57
C SER A 6 11.49 -5.41 13.51
N VAL A 7 12.39 -5.24 12.55
CA VAL A 7 13.25 -4.06 12.44
C VAL A 7 13.05 -3.38 11.09
N LEU A 8 12.96 -2.06 11.11
CA LEU A 8 13.07 -1.26 9.90
C LEU A 8 14.52 -0.78 9.75
N THR A 9 15.21 -1.28 8.76
CA THR A 9 16.59 -0.92 8.45
C THR A 9 16.64 0.04 7.28
N TYR A 10 17.18 1.23 7.53
CA TYR A 10 17.47 2.19 6.46
C TYR A 10 18.89 2.00 5.94
N ALA A 11 19.02 1.80 4.63
CA ALA A 11 20.30 1.61 3.97
C ALA A 11 20.59 2.76 2.98
N ALA A 12 21.68 3.47 3.19
CA ALA A 12 22.20 4.46 2.25
C ALA A 12 22.79 3.73 1.03
N SER A 13 21.97 3.63 -0.03
CA SER A 13 22.33 2.89 -1.24
C SER A 13 21.61 3.49 -2.44
N GLU A 14 22.20 3.33 -3.62
CA GLU A 14 21.56 3.72 -4.89
C GLU A 14 20.47 2.75 -5.35
N LYS A 15 20.24 1.65 -4.65
CA LYS A 15 19.19 0.69 -4.97
C LYS A 15 17.82 1.34 -4.81
N LYS A 16 17.01 1.30 -5.87
CA LYS A 16 15.65 1.83 -5.93
C LYS A 16 14.65 0.76 -5.50
N ASN A 17 14.61 0.39 -4.21
CA ASN A 17 13.69 -0.63 -3.71
C ASN A 17 13.41 -0.48 -2.21
N ALA A 18 12.33 -1.15 -1.75
CA ALA A 18 12.08 -1.53 -0.37
C ALA A 18 11.68 -3.02 -0.37
N MET A 19 11.84 -3.72 0.74
CA MET A 19 11.46 -5.13 0.88
C MET A 19 11.07 -5.42 2.32
N GLY A 20 10.01 -6.23 2.49
CA GLY A 20 9.55 -6.73 3.79
C GLY A 20 9.64 -8.27 3.88
N PRO A 21 10.85 -8.86 3.94
CA PRO A 21 10.98 -10.30 4.13
C PRO A 21 10.51 -10.71 5.52
N SER A 22 10.00 -11.93 5.63
CA SER A 22 9.60 -12.53 6.91
C SER A 22 10.20 -13.92 7.09
N LEU A 23 10.51 -14.26 8.33
CA LEU A 23 10.89 -15.60 8.76
C LEU A 23 9.68 -16.28 9.39
N LEU A 24 9.27 -17.39 8.83
CA LEU A 24 8.11 -18.15 9.28
C LEU A 24 8.53 -19.43 9.98
N ASP A 25 7.82 -19.79 11.05
CA ASP A 25 7.89 -21.16 11.61
C ASP A 25 7.21 -22.13 10.61
N PRO A 26 7.94 -23.06 10.03
CA PRO A 26 7.38 -23.97 9.03
C PRO A 26 6.32 -24.94 9.58
N ARG A 27 6.20 -25.06 10.90
CA ARG A 27 5.22 -25.94 11.55
C ARG A 27 3.89 -25.26 11.80
N SER A 28 3.90 -23.97 12.15
CA SER A 28 2.71 -23.20 12.55
C SER A 28 2.31 -22.13 11.53
N GLY A 29 3.27 -21.66 10.70
CA GLY A 29 3.09 -20.48 9.88
C GLY A 29 3.24 -19.17 10.63
N GLU A 30 3.60 -19.22 11.92
CA GLU A 30 3.82 -18.03 12.75
C GLU A 30 4.96 -17.17 12.16
N ILE A 31 4.73 -15.87 12.09
CA ILE A 31 5.78 -14.92 11.71
C ILE A 31 6.67 -14.68 12.93
N LEU A 32 7.88 -15.23 12.91
CA LEU A 32 8.86 -15.10 13.97
C LEU A 32 9.59 -13.76 13.91
N GLU A 33 9.86 -13.29 12.71
CA GLU A 33 10.57 -12.05 12.43
C GLU A 33 10.11 -11.51 11.07
N ALA A 34 9.92 -10.20 10.96
CA ALA A 34 9.57 -9.55 9.71
C ALA A 34 10.29 -8.21 9.60
N ASP A 35 11.42 -8.21 8.91
CA ASP A 35 12.23 -7.01 8.74
C ASP A 35 11.83 -6.22 7.50
N ILE A 36 11.91 -4.89 7.60
CA ILE A 36 11.73 -4.02 6.45
C ILE A 36 13.08 -3.42 6.11
N MET A 37 13.56 -3.71 4.90
CA MET A 37 14.73 -3.10 4.33
C MET A 37 14.31 -1.91 3.46
N TRP A 38 14.72 -0.71 3.84
CA TRP A 38 14.45 0.53 3.13
C TRP A 38 15.72 1.10 2.53
N TRP A 39 15.85 1.08 1.20
CA TRP A 39 16.99 1.73 0.53
C TRP A 39 16.68 3.19 0.24
N HIS A 40 17.65 4.07 0.49
CA HIS A 40 17.47 5.52 0.32
C HIS A 40 16.90 5.89 -1.04
N ASN A 41 17.40 5.27 -2.08
CA ASN A 41 17.05 5.66 -3.46
C ASN A 41 15.65 5.23 -3.92
N VAL A 42 14.85 4.59 -3.06
CA VAL A 42 13.41 4.44 -3.29
C VAL A 42 12.73 5.80 -3.46
N LEU A 43 13.26 6.85 -2.83
CA LEU A 43 12.75 8.23 -2.95
C LEU A 43 12.84 8.73 -4.38
N SER A 44 13.96 8.47 -5.06
CA SER A 44 14.11 8.81 -6.48
C SER A 44 13.08 8.08 -7.35
N MET A 45 12.87 6.80 -7.11
CA MET A 45 11.90 5.99 -7.84
C MET A 45 10.46 6.52 -7.68
N VAL A 46 10.02 6.80 -6.47
CA VAL A 46 8.65 7.31 -6.25
C VAL A 46 8.49 8.72 -6.81
N SER A 47 9.52 9.55 -6.78
CA SER A 47 9.51 10.88 -7.38
C SER A 47 9.33 10.80 -8.90
N GLU A 48 10.06 9.89 -9.56
CA GLU A 48 9.90 9.62 -10.99
C GLU A 48 8.47 9.17 -11.32
N TRP A 49 7.89 8.26 -10.53
CA TRP A 49 6.51 7.80 -10.72
C TRP A 49 5.49 8.92 -10.55
N ILE A 50 5.59 9.72 -9.50
CA ILE A 50 4.70 10.87 -9.27
C ILE A 50 4.73 11.78 -10.48
N THR A 51 5.91 12.19 -10.91
CA THR A 51 6.08 13.12 -12.04
C THR A 51 5.47 12.57 -13.32
N VAL A 52 5.79 11.34 -13.69
CA VAL A 52 5.36 10.73 -14.95
C VAL A 52 3.87 10.42 -14.95
N GLN A 53 3.34 9.92 -13.83
CA GLN A 53 1.97 9.40 -13.78
C GLN A 53 0.94 10.45 -13.42
N THR A 54 1.31 11.47 -12.65
CA THR A 54 0.35 12.46 -12.16
C THR A 54 0.59 13.88 -12.65
N GLY A 55 1.72 14.14 -13.31
CA GLY A 55 2.10 15.49 -13.75
C GLY A 55 1.10 16.18 -14.69
N THR A 56 0.19 15.45 -15.33
CA THR A 56 -0.88 16.03 -16.16
C THR A 56 -1.98 16.68 -15.34
N VAL A 57 -2.26 16.15 -14.14
CA VAL A 57 -3.38 16.57 -13.27
C VAL A 57 -2.92 17.24 -11.97
N CYS A 58 -1.66 17.06 -11.61
CA CYS A 58 -1.02 17.64 -10.43
C CYS A 58 0.12 18.57 -10.86
N PRO A 59 -0.08 19.89 -10.88
CA PRO A 59 0.98 20.84 -11.27
C PRO A 59 2.23 20.73 -10.39
N GLU A 60 2.08 20.48 -9.10
CA GLU A 60 3.15 20.31 -8.13
C GLU A 60 4.06 19.12 -8.45
N ALA A 61 3.50 18.07 -9.10
CA ALA A 61 4.26 16.89 -9.52
C ALA A 61 5.26 17.17 -10.65
N ARG A 62 5.19 18.35 -11.27
CA ARG A 62 6.14 18.81 -12.31
C ARG A 62 7.31 19.61 -11.77
N SER A 63 7.34 19.84 -10.47
CA SER A 63 8.42 20.57 -9.82
C SER A 63 9.72 19.76 -9.84
N VAL A 64 10.84 20.44 -10.05
CA VAL A 64 12.18 19.79 -9.98
C VAL A 64 12.41 19.16 -8.61
N GLN A 65 11.94 19.82 -7.57
CA GLN A 65 11.89 19.29 -6.21
C GLN A 65 10.42 19.14 -5.83
N LEU A 66 9.98 17.90 -5.59
CA LEU A 66 8.61 17.64 -5.18
C LEU A 66 8.35 18.21 -3.79
N PRO A 67 7.15 18.75 -3.53
CA PRO A 67 6.74 19.12 -2.19
C PRO A 67 6.78 17.94 -1.21
N ASP A 68 7.14 18.20 0.04
CA ASP A 68 7.20 17.19 1.10
C ASP A 68 5.86 16.45 1.29
N SER A 69 4.75 17.10 1.02
CA SER A 69 3.42 16.49 1.08
C SER A 69 3.25 15.34 0.07
N LEU A 70 3.67 15.55 -1.18
CA LEU A 70 3.58 14.52 -2.23
C LEU A 70 4.59 13.39 -1.97
N LEU A 71 5.83 13.76 -1.62
CA LEU A 71 6.86 12.78 -1.34
C LEU A 71 6.53 11.97 -0.09
N GLY A 72 6.03 12.61 0.96
CA GLY A 72 5.61 11.96 2.20
C GLY A 72 4.43 10.99 1.99
N ASP A 73 3.49 11.33 1.10
CA ASP A 73 2.39 10.45 0.74
C ASP A 73 2.88 9.20 0.00
N ALA A 74 3.81 9.37 -0.93
CA ALA A 74 4.45 8.27 -1.65
C ALA A 74 5.30 7.37 -0.74
N ILE A 75 6.02 7.94 0.22
CA ILE A 75 6.75 7.19 1.24
C ILE A 75 5.78 6.37 2.08
N ARG A 76 4.66 6.96 2.50
CA ARG A 76 3.60 6.27 3.26
C ARG A 76 3.04 5.10 2.46
N PHE A 77 2.77 5.28 1.17
CA PHE A 77 2.32 4.21 0.28
C PHE A 77 3.29 3.01 0.33
N VAL A 78 4.57 3.23 0.03
CA VAL A 78 5.56 2.14 0.03
C VAL A 78 5.72 1.53 1.43
N ALA A 79 5.79 2.35 2.47
CA ALA A 79 5.93 1.87 3.85
C ALA A 79 4.74 0.99 4.28
N CYS A 80 3.50 1.41 3.97
CA CYS A 80 2.31 0.60 4.26
C CYS A 80 2.30 -0.72 3.50
N HIS A 81 2.78 -0.73 2.24
CA HIS A 81 2.94 -1.95 1.44
C HIS A 81 3.91 -2.93 2.13
N GLU A 82 5.10 -2.47 2.53
CA GLU A 82 6.10 -3.33 3.19
C GLU A 82 5.62 -3.79 4.59
N VAL A 83 4.93 -2.93 5.34
CA VAL A 83 4.28 -3.33 6.59
C VAL A 83 3.20 -4.38 6.34
N GLY A 84 2.46 -4.29 5.26
CA GLY A 84 1.51 -5.34 4.86
C GLY A 84 2.19 -6.70 4.73
N HIS A 85 3.37 -6.76 4.12
CA HIS A 85 4.16 -7.99 4.05
C HIS A 85 4.60 -8.48 5.45
N SER A 86 5.01 -7.59 6.34
CA SER A 86 5.38 -7.96 7.71
C SER A 86 4.21 -8.49 8.53
N LEU A 87 2.98 -8.18 8.12
CA LEU A 87 1.74 -8.74 8.67
C LEU A 87 1.27 -10.02 7.95
N GLY A 88 2.05 -10.56 7.02
CA GLY A 88 1.74 -11.79 6.30
C GLY A 88 0.92 -11.61 5.02
N LEU A 89 0.58 -10.39 4.63
CA LEU A 89 -0.14 -10.14 3.39
C LEU A 89 0.77 -10.38 2.18
N ARG A 90 0.23 -11.04 1.18
CA ARG A 90 0.89 -11.22 -0.13
C ARG A 90 0.41 -10.15 -1.10
N HIS A 91 1.14 -10.00 -2.22
CA HIS A 91 0.67 -9.15 -3.31
C HIS A 91 -0.73 -9.54 -3.75
N ASN A 92 -1.60 -8.53 -3.89
CA ASN A 92 -2.96 -8.67 -4.39
C ASN A 92 -3.13 -7.91 -5.71
N MET A 93 -2.68 -8.52 -6.81
CA MET A 93 -2.73 -7.91 -8.14
C MET A 93 -4.16 -7.74 -8.69
N MET A 94 -5.17 -8.29 -8.01
CA MET A 94 -6.59 -8.04 -8.32
C MET A 94 -7.11 -6.73 -7.74
N GLY A 95 -6.35 -6.09 -6.85
CA GLY A 95 -6.74 -4.85 -6.18
C GLY A 95 -7.05 -3.71 -7.14
N SER A 96 -6.24 -3.53 -8.18
CA SER A 96 -6.45 -2.51 -9.21
C SER A 96 -7.56 -2.86 -10.21
N ALA A 97 -7.92 -4.14 -10.33
CA ALA A 97 -9.02 -4.60 -11.20
C ALA A 97 -10.39 -4.59 -10.51
N ALA A 98 -10.45 -4.32 -9.20
CA ALA A 98 -11.68 -4.35 -8.41
C ALA A 98 -12.68 -3.23 -8.77
N PHE A 99 -12.20 -2.15 -9.38
CA PHE A 99 -13.02 -1.01 -9.75
C PHE A 99 -12.99 -0.76 -11.26
N PRO A 100 -14.12 -0.31 -11.85
CA PRO A 100 -14.11 0.17 -13.23
C PRO A 100 -13.09 1.31 -13.40
N THR A 101 -12.34 1.29 -14.49
CA THR A 101 -11.31 2.31 -14.78
C THR A 101 -11.86 3.73 -14.73
N ASP A 102 -13.08 3.96 -15.23
CA ASP A 102 -13.71 5.28 -15.24
C ASP A 102 -13.97 5.82 -13.82
N SER A 103 -14.08 4.95 -12.82
CA SER A 103 -14.24 5.36 -11.42
C SER A 103 -13.02 6.14 -10.91
N LEU A 104 -11.83 5.87 -11.43
CA LEU A 104 -10.60 6.59 -11.07
C LEU A 104 -10.56 8.02 -11.59
N ARG A 105 -11.47 8.37 -12.50
CA ARG A 105 -11.69 9.74 -12.98
C ARG A 105 -12.75 10.50 -12.17
N SER A 106 -13.40 9.83 -11.24
CA SER A 106 -14.42 10.45 -10.38
C SER A 106 -13.81 11.00 -9.10
N ALA A 107 -13.85 12.32 -8.92
CA ALA A 107 -13.40 12.99 -7.70
C ALA A 107 -14.15 12.49 -6.45
N THR A 108 -15.45 12.26 -6.57
CA THR A 108 -16.28 11.75 -5.47
C THR A 108 -15.91 10.32 -5.12
N PHE A 109 -15.72 9.46 -6.11
CA PHE A 109 -15.34 8.06 -5.88
C PHE A 109 -13.97 7.97 -5.21
N THR A 110 -12.95 8.61 -5.79
CA THR A 110 -11.58 8.55 -5.27
C THR A 110 -11.46 9.18 -3.89
N SER A 111 -12.18 10.27 -3.61
CA SER A 111 -12.21 10.87 -2.26
C SER A 111 -12.89 9.97 -1.23
N ARG A 112 -13.98 9.27 -1.60
CA ARG A 112 -14.66 8.33 -0.70
C ARG A 112 -13.79 7.10 -0.41
N LEU A 113 -13.16 6.54 -1.45
CA LEU A 113 -12.25 5.41 -1.32
C LEU A 113 -10.97 5.79 -0.59
N ASN A 114 -10.52 7.03 -0.75
CA ASN A 114 -9.23 7.55 -0.32
C ASN A 114 -8.04 6.69 -0.81
N SER A 115 -8.18 6.09 -1.98
CA SER A 115 -7.16 5.25 -2.61
C SER A 115 -7.41 5.17 -4.12
N THR A 116 -6.45 4.61 -4.85
CA THR A 116 -6.57 4.31 -6.28
C THR A 116 -6.79 2.83 -6.57
N ALA A 117 -6.72 1.98 -5.54
CA ALA A 117 -6.94 0.54 -5.63
C ALA A 117 -7.66 0.03 -4.38
N SER A 118 -8.22 -1.18 -4.43
CA SER A 118 -8.87 -1.81 -3.29
C SER A 118 -7.89 -2.37 -2.27
N SER A 119 -6.61 -2.49 -2.62
CA SER A 119 -5.55 -3.02 -1.77
C SER A 119 -4.24 -2.27 -1.98
N ILE A 120 -3.58 -1.94 -0.88
CA ILE A 120 -2.23 -1.39 -0.86
C ILE A 120 -1.19 -2.43 -1.33
N MET A 121 -1.55 -3.72 -1.29
CA MET A 121 -0.69 -4.82 -1.71
C MET A 121 -0.67 -5.05 -3.23
N ASP A 122 -1.38 -4.23 -3.99
CA ASP A 122 -1.29 -4.18 -5.46
C ASP A 122 -0.12 -3.29 -5.90
N TYR A 123 0.31 -3.47 -7.14
CA TYR A 123 1.22 -2.55 -7.84
C TYR A 123 0.46 -1.53 -8.68
N ALA A 124 -0.66 -1.02 -8.15
CA ALA A 124 -1.56 -0.10 -8.84
C ALA A 124 -0.89 1.21 -9.27
N ARG A 125 0.19 1.62 -8.62
CA ARG A 125 0.89 2.88 -8.87
C ARG A 125 -0.01 4.10 -8.59
N PHE A 126 0.43 5.27 -9.05
CA PHE A 126 -0.37 6.50 -8.93
C PHE A 126 -1.47 6.54 -9.99
N ASN A 127 -2.48 7.38 -9.75
CA ASN A 127 -3.63 7.51 -10.64
C ASN A 127 -3.26 8.24 -11.95
N TYR A 128 -2.77 7.48 -12.92
CA TYR A 128 -2.47 7.98 -14.27
C TYR A 128 -3.71 8.02 -15.18
N ILE A 129 -4.87 7.56 -14.69
CA ILE A 129 -6.14 7.55 -15.44
C ILE A 129 -6.82 8.92 -15.39
N ALA A 130 -6.67 9.63 -14.26
CA ALA A 130 -7.25 10.95 -14.08
C ALA A 130 -6.81 11.93 -15.17
N GLN A 131 -7.75 12.75 -15.64
CA GLN A 131 -7.54 13.73 -16.71
C GLN A 131 -7.72 15.17 -16.18
N PRO A 132 -7.09 16.16 -16.82
CA PRO A 132 -7.35 17.56 -16.52
C PRO A 132 -8.86 17.87 -16.60
N GLY A 133 -9.40 18.46 -15.53
CA GLY A 133 -10.82 18.77 -15.43
C GLY A 133 -11.65 17.76 -14.63
N ASP A 134 -11.15 16.56 -14.35
CA ASP A 134 -11.85 15.55 -13.54
C ASP A 134 -11.97 15.97 -12.05
N GLY A 135 -11.12 16.87 -11.59
CA GLY A 135 -11.13 17.37 -10.19
C GLY A 135 -10.64 16.32 -9.18
N VAL A 136 -10.02 15.25 -9.63
CA VAL A 136 -9.44 14.19 -8.77
C VAL A 136 -8.24 14.73 -8.00
N LYS A 137 -8.23 14.52 -6.68
CA LYS A 137 -7.14 14.94 -5.79
C LYS A 137 -6.40 13.76 -5.15
N VAL A 138 -7.08 12.62 -4.98
CA VAL A 138 -6.45 11.40 -4.45
C VAL A 138 -5.79 10.67 -5.60
N LEU A 139 -4.48 10.76 -5.66
CA LEU A 139 -3.67 10.23 -6.76
C LEU A 139 -2.80 9.06 -6.34
N SER A 140 -2.64 8.83 -5.05
CA SER A 140 -1.83 7.75 -4.47
C SER A 140 -2.68 6.54 -4.08
N PRO A 141 -2.13 5.33 -4.16
CA PRO A 141 -2.68 4.17 -3.47
C PRO A 141 -2.55 4.36 -1.95
N HIS A 142 -3.58 3.94 -1.22
CA HIS A 142 -3.59 3.86 0.24
C HIS A 142 -4.18 2.53 0.68
N ILE A 143 -4.25 2.32 2.00
CA ILE A 143 -4.94 1.15 2.58
C ILE A 143 -6.37 1.13 2.05
N GLY A 144 -6.73 0.05 1.38
CA GLY A 144 -8.02 -0.12 0.74
C GLY A 144 -8.97 -1.02 1.53
N PRO A 145 -10.22 -1.16 1.08
CA PRO A 145 -11.21 -2.00 1.77
C PRO A 145 -10.81 -3.48 1.85
N TYR A 146 -10.08 -3.99 0.87
CA TYR A 146 -9.57 -5.37 0.94
C TYR A 146 -8.53 -5.54 2.04
N ASP A 147 -7.67 -4.57 2.24
CA ASP A 147 -6.63 -4.63 3.27
C ASP A 147 -7.25 -4.65 4.67
N ILE A 148 -8.28 -3.82 4.89
CA ILE A 148 -9.05 -3.78 6.14
C ILE A 148 -9.67 -5.15 6.41
N PHE A 149 -10.36 -5.71 5.40
CA PHE A 149 -10.93 -7.06 5.49
C PHE A 149 -9.87 -8.11 5.79
N ALA A 150 -8.74 -8.12 5.07
CA ALA A 150 -7.70 -9.12 5.22
C ALA A 150 -7.05 -9.09 6.61
N ILE A 151 -6.81 -7.90 7.16
CA ILE A 151 -6.29 -7.74 8.52
C ILE A 151 -7.35 -8.12 9.56
N GLU A 152 -8.58 -7.72 9.38
CA GLU A 152 -9.67 -8.10 10.28
C GLU A 152 -9.85 -9.62 10.31
N TYR A 153 -9.89 -10.26 9.14
CA TYR A 153 -9.98 -11.71 9.03
C TYR A 153 -8.81 -12.44 9.71
N GLY A 154 -7.57 -11.99 9.50
CA GLY A 154 -6.38 -12.65 10.02
C GLY A 154 -6.06 -12.38 11.49
N TYR A 155 -6.46 -11.23 12.03
CA TYR A 155 -6.00 -10.75 13.33
C TYR A 155 -7.13 -10.52 14.35
N ARG A 156 -8.38 -10.56 13.92
CA ARG A 156 -9.49 -10.39 14.86
C ARG A 156 -9.54 -11.56 15.86
N TRP A 157 -9.62 -11.24 17.12
CA TRP A 157 -9.81 -12.22 18.17
C TRP A 157 -11.29 -12.60 18.29
N TYR A 158 -11.61 -13.89 18.09
CA TYR A 158 -12.97 -14.44 18.15
C TYR A 158 -13.28 -15.15 19.48
N GLY A 159 -12.53 -14.88 20.54
CA GLY A 159 -12.76 -15.53 21.84
C GLY A 159 -12.44 -17.03 21.80
N LYS A 160 -13.39 -17.85 22.25
CA LYS A 160 -13.24 -19.32 22.30
C LYS A 160 -13.60 -20.00 20.97
N ASN A 161 -13.05 -19.55 19.85
CA ASN A 161 -13.25 -20.16 18.53
C ASN A 161 -14.74 -20.35 18.16
N SER A 162 -15.39 -19.33 17.72
CA SER A 162 -16.68 -19.46 17.09
C SER A 162 -16.49 -19.53 15.56
N PRO A 163 -16.61 -20.71 14.92
CA PRO A 163 -16.64 -20.81 13.47
C PRO A 163 -17.81 -20.03 12.83
N GLU A 164 -18.77 -19.62 13.63
CA GLU A 164 -19.94 -18.84 13.24
C GLU A 164 -19.58 -17.35 13.10
N GLU A 165 -18.81 -16.79 14.03
CA GLU A 165 -18.31 -15.41 13.92
C GLU A 165 -17.31 -15.23 12.77
N GLU A 166 -16.52 -16.25 12.47
CA GLU A 166 -15.61 -16.25 11.31
C GLU A 166 -16.40 -16.22 9.99
N LYS A 167 -17.56 -16.87 9.94
CA LYS A 167 -18.45 -16.84 8.76
C LYS A 167 -19.05 -15.47 8.54
N ASP A 168 -19.42 -14.76 9.58
CA ASP A 168 -20.05 -13.44 9.47
C ASP A 168 -19.09 -12.44 8.78
N ILE A 169 -17.77 -12.53 9.03
CA ILE A 169 -16.78 -11.70 8.33
C ILE A 169 -16.58 -12.10 6.86
N LEU A 170 -16.77 -13.36 6.52
CA LEU A 170 -16.60 -13.83 5.14
C LEU A 170 -17.80 -13.49 4.24
N PHE A 171 -18.95 -13.17 4.82
CA PHE A 171 -20.20 -13.01 4.08
C PHE A 171 -20.88 -11.64 4.23
N ASP A 172 -20.31 -10.73 5.05
CA ASP A 172 -20.66 -9.30 5.11
C ASP A 172 -19.78 -8.46 4.17
#